data_b666f23305462681734137cdbfb4f555
#
_entry.id   b666f23305462681734137cdbfb4f555
#
_cell.length_a   1.000
_cell.length_b   1.000
_cell.length_c   1.000
_cell.angle_alpha   90.00
_cell.angle_beta   90.00
_cell.angle_gamma   90.00
#
_symmetry.space_group_name_H-M   'P 1'
#
loop_
_entity.id
_entity.type
_entity.pdbx_description
1 polymer ?
#
loop_
_entity_poly.entity_id
_entity_poly.type
_entity_poly.pdbx_seq_one_letter_code
_entity_poly.pdbx_strand_id
1 'polypeptide(L)'
;MKKFLVLFLFPLFVFSQSKTVTGIVNDENSSPLPGATVQLKGSESIGAITDFDGNFSITIPSDAEQVLIISYIGYLNEEVDVTNQISITVDLQPDTEALEEVVVIGYGTVLKRDLTGSVSSIKVEDDVSRAAATVDQLLQGRAAGVQVTQNAANPNSGVSVRIRGTNSLRGNNEPLYVVDGVIISSAGEDVNAVGTGNTGQDPQSGLNGINPRDIESIEILKDASATAIYGSRGANGVVLITTKSGSKEDGKGKFNVYFTSTVADITKTYDMLDGVGYANYSNAARVAAGESPRYRVEGDNVFSFLTNPDGTPSDVIDNTPNELYDWQDYIYEQGISSNLGVTFSGASDNGDYYLSAGFNDMNGLIENANFQTTDLRLNLNYDINDKLRVEARLSTFFSESDFAEGGDLIGGDQSFVQQTVSYNPIIANGLEDISDFFDGNVLSNPIAWIDDFTD
;
A
#
# COMPACT_ATOMS: atom_id res chain seq x y z
N MET A 1 -11.20 1.42 89.79
CA MET A 1 -9.94 1.99 89.31
C MET A 1 -9.71 1.54 87.87
N LYS A 2 -10.11 2.35 86.87
CA LYS A 2 -9.96 2.09 85.43
C LYS A 2 -8.68 2.78 84.98
N LYS A 3 -7.69 1.98 84.54
CA LYS A 3 -6.44 2.50 83.97
C LYS A 3 -6.69 2.78 82.47
N PHE A 4 -6.62 4.06 82.10
CA PHE A 4 -6.64 4.53 80.71
C PHE A 4 -5.21 4.36 80.14
N LEU A 5 -5.08 3.48 79.14
CA LEU A 5 -3.85 3.32 78.39
C LEU A 5 -3.93 4.27 77.15
N VAL A 6 -3.20 5.37 77.20
CA VAL A 6 -3.02 6.30 76.08
C VAL A 6 -1.96 5.75 75.15
N LEU A 7 -2.39 5.19 74.02
CA LEU A 7 -1.50 4.74 72.94
C LEU A 7 -1.07 5.97 72.08
N PHE A 8 0.18 6.39 72.24
CA PHE A 8 0.77 7.49 71.51
C PHE A 8 1.11 7.00 70.09
N LEU A 9 0.27 7.35 69.10
CA LEU A 9 0.53 7.08 67.65
C LEU A 9 1.55 8.10 67.18
N PHE A 10 2.82 7.70 67.08
CA PHE A 10 3.87 8.50 66.42
C PHE A 10 3.73 8.34 64.90
N PRO A 11 3.56 9.41 64.11
CA PRO A 11 3.58 9.32 62.66
C PRO A 11 5.02 9.05 62.24
N LEU A 12 5.28 7.84 61.73
CA LEU A 12 6.54 7.51 61.00
C LEU A 12 6.53 8.32 59.70
N PHE A 13 7.23 9.46 59.69
CA PHE A 13 7.59 10.13 58.45
C PHE A 13 8.65 9.26 57.78
N VAL A 14 8.24 8.48 56.80
CA VAL A 14 9.15 7.84 55.84
C VAL A 14 9.72 8.93 54.96
N PHE A 15 10.91 9.43 55.27
CA PHE A 15 11.68 10.26 54.35
C PHE A 15 12.15 9.34 53.21
N SER A 16 11.52 9.45 52.06
CA SER A 16 12.07 8.88 50.82
C SER A 16 13.40 9.62 50.58
N GLN A 17 14.51 8.93 50.82
CA GLN A 17 15.84 9.48 50.49
C GLN A 17 15.98 9.47 48.98
N SER A 18 16.19 10.63 48.38
CA SER A 18 16.54 10.77 46.97
C SER A 18 18.00 11.10 46.82
N LYS A 19 18.64 10.58 45.81
CA LYS A 19 20.02 10.83 45.49
C LYS A 19 20.10 11.73 44.27
N THR A 20 20.86 12.80 44.31
CA THR A 20 21.14 13.63 43.16
C THR A 20 22.48 13.24 42.56
N VAL A 21 22.44 12.90 41.26
CA VAL A 21 23.62 12.60 40.46
C VAL A 21 23.83 13.74 39.46
N THR A 22 25.05 14.22 39.38
CA THR A 22 25.50 15.23 38.44
C THR A 22 26.54 14.63 37.51
N GLY A 23 26.69 15.19 36.31
CA GLY A 23 27.72 14.71 35.39
C GLY A 23 27.87 15.56 34.17
N ILE A 24 28.81 15.16 33.31
CA ILE A 24 29.10 15.78 32.03
C ILE A 24 29.02 14.70 30.94
N VAL A 25 28.38 15.00 29.84
CA VAL A 25 28.35 14.15 28.67
C VAL A 25 29.16 14.80 27.55
N ASN A 26 30.13 14.05 27.02
CA ASN A 26 31.03 14.48 25.96
C ASN A 26 30.92 13.56 24.74
N ASP A 27 31.48 14.02 23.63
CA ASP A 27 31.77 13.19 22.46
C ASP A 27 33.11 12.42 22.63
N GLU A 28 33.49 11.63 21.62
CA GLU A 28 34.74 10.86 21.56
C GLU A 28 36.01 11.74 21.58
N ASN A 29 35.87 13.05 21.31
CA ASN A 29 36.96 14.04 21.36
C ASN A 29 36.96 14.86 22.64
N SER A 30 36.18 14.44 23.67
CA SER A 30 35.99 15.16 24.94
C SER A 30 35.36 16.56 24.75
N SER A 31 34.59 16.78 23.69
CA SER A 31 33.81 18.01 23.53
C SER A 31 32.42 17.82 24.14
N PRO A 32 31.91 18.81 24.92
CA PRO A 32 30.62 18.67 25.57
C PRO A 32 29.46 18.54 24.56
N LEU A 33 28.52 17.63 24.85
CA LEU A 33 27.33 17.37 24.05
C LEU A 33 26.09 18.05 24.68
N PRO A 34 25.68 19.24 24.20
CA PRO A 34 24.46 19.88 24.66
C PRO A 34 23.21 19.21 24.09
N GLY A 35 22.20 19.04 24.92
CA GLY A 35 20.92 18.41 24.49
C GLY A 35 20.90 16.89 24.55
N ALA A 36 21.93 16.24 25.12
CA ALA A 36 21.88 14.82 25.38
C ALA A 36 20.83 14.49 26.46
N THR A 37 20.10 13.41 26.26
CA THR A 37 19.06 12.95 27.19
C THR A 37 19.66 11.96 28.16
N VAL A 38 19.47 12.20 29.47
CA VAL A 38 19.87 11.32 30.58
C VAL A 38 18.59 10.81 31.24
N GLN A 39 18.31 9.52 31.19
CA GLN A 39 17.07 8.93 31.68
C GLN A 39 17.36 7.81 32.66
N LEU A 40 16.53 7.66 33.68
CA LEU A 40 16.61 6.57 34.63
C LEU A 40 16.04 5.29 34.00
N LYS A 41 16.81 4.21 34.03
CA LYS A 41 16.37 2.90 33.51
C LYS A 41 15.13 2.43 34.25
N GLY A 42 14.10 2.02 33.47
CA GLY A 42 12.82 1.59 34.03
C GLY A 42 11.83 2.72 34.40
N SER A 43 12.17 4.00 34.13
CA SER A 43 11.27 5.14 34.39
C SER A 43 11.32 6.17 33.25
N GLU A 44 10.23 6.27 32.50
CA GLU A 44 10.12 7.28 31.42
C GLU A 44 9.93 8.71 31.92
N SER A 45 9.54 8.88 33.20
CA SER A 45 9.23 10.18 33.77
C SER A 45 10.41 10.86 34.51
N ILE A 46 11.51 10.13 34.76
CA ILE A 46 12.68 10.65 35.45
C ILE A 46 13.83 10.79 34.48
N GLY A 47 14.11 12.03 34.06
CA GLY A 47 15.17 12.35 33.12
C GLY A 47 15.65 13.79 33.24
N ALA A 48 16.79 14.06 32.64
CA ALA A 48 17.39 15.37 32.52
C ALA A 48 17.97 15.54 31.11
N ILE A 49 18.18 16.79 30.68
CA ILE A 49 18.82 17.13 29.41
C ILE A 49 20.09 17.91 29.74
N THR A 50 21.18 17.67 29.01
CA THR A 50 22.44 18.38 29.20
C THR A 50 22.35 19.85 28.75
N ASP A 51 23.03 20.73 29.50
CA ASP A 51 23.19 22.15 29.15
C ASP A 51 24.24 22.38 28.04
N PHE A 52 24.54 23.68 27.74
CA PHE A 52 25.50 24.01 26.71
C PHE A 52 26.95 23.55 26.97
N ASP A 53 27.28 23.28 28.23
CA ASP A 53 28.57 22.76 28.65
C ASP A 53 28.55 21.25 28.89
N GLY A 54 27.47 20.56 28.44
CA GLY A 54 27.28 19.13 28.56
C GLY A 54 26.92 18.67 29.98
N ASN A 55 26.66 19.55 30.94
CA ASN A 55 26.37 19.18 32.33
C ASN A 55 24.89 18.78 32.47
N PHE A 56 24.65 17.81 33.35
CA PHE A 56 23.30 17.43 33.77
C PHE A 56 23.22 17.25 35.29
N SER A 57 22.00 17.29 35.80
CA SER A 57 21.66 16.97 37.17
C SER A 57 20.33 16.21 37.19
N ILE A 58 20.34 15.01 37.74
CA ILE A 58 19.17 14.14 37.86
C ILE A 58 19.00 13.66 39.31
N THR A 59 17.77 13.67 39.80
CA THR A 59 17.42 13.18 41.13
C THR A 59 16.76 11.83 41.03
N ILE A 60 17.38 10.82 41.64
CA ILE A 60 17.00 9.40 41.59
C ILE A 60 16.40 8.99 42.93
N PRO A 61 15.21 8.38 42.98
CA PRO A 61 14.65 7.76 44.18
C PRO A 61 15.55 6.58 44.65
N SER A 62 15.69 6.39 45.97
CA SER A 62 16.54 5.33 46.50
C SER A 62 16.03 3.91 46.27
N ASP A 63 14.76 3.77 45.94
CA ASP A 63 14.07 2.52 45.65
C ASP A 63 14.08 2.14 44.15
N ALA A 64 14.61 3.03 43.30
CA ALA A 64 14.72 2.81 41.86
C ALA A 64 16.05 2.12 41.46
N GLU A 65 16.08 1.51 40.30
CA GLU A 65 17.29 0.98 39.69
C GLU A 65 18.30 2.11 39.45
N GLN A 66 19.51 1.99 40.01
CA GLN A 66 20.51 3.06 39.98
C GLN A 66 21.33 3.03 38.68
N VAL A 67 20.66 2.90 37.52
CA VAL A 67 21.27 2.87 36.19
C VAL A 67 20.70 4.02 35.35
N LEU A 68 21.58 4.82 34.79
CA LEU A 68 21.23 5.88 33.84
C LEU A 68 21.47 5.41 32.42
N ILE A 69 20.52 5.72 31.53
CA ILE A 69 20.67 5.57 30.08
C ILE A 69 20.92 6.95 29.52
N ILE A 70 22.07 7.13 28.87
CA ILE A 70 22.44 8.38 28.22
C ILE A 70 22.34 8.18 26.71
N SER A 71 21.60 9.06 26.06
CA SER A 71 21.35 9.00 24.61
C SER A 71 21.52 10.36 23.95
N TYR A 72 22.07 10.35 22.73
CA TYR A 72 22.17 11.54 21.90
C TYR A 72 22.07 11.14 20.43
N ILE A 73 21.47 11.98 19.59
CA ILE A 73 21.29 11.69 18.16
C ILE A 73 22.63 11.48 17.47
N GLY A 74 22.81 10.31 16.84
CA GLY A 74 24.06 9.95 16.18
C GLY A 74 25.11 9.28 17.06
N TYR A 75 24.77 8.91 18.31
CA TYR A 75 25.64 8.24 19.26
C TYR A 75 24.99 6.96 19.80
N LEU A 76 25.80 5.99 20.17
CA LEU A 76 25.35 4.78 20.86
C LEU A 76 24.84 5.14 22.26
N ASN A 77 23.74 4.51 22.66
CA ASN A 77 23.24 4.66 24.03
C ASN A 77 24.21 4.02 25.03
N GLU A 78 24.55 4.73 26.09
CA GLU A 78 25.44 4.26 27.17
C GLU A 78 24.65 4.04 28.43
N GLU A 79 24.79 2.87 29.04
CA GLU A 79 24.21 2.54 30.35
C GLU A 79 25.27 2.70 31.45
N VAL A 80 25.02 3.56 32.44
CA VAL A 80 25.96 3.86 33.51
C VAL A 80 25.34 3.53 34.85
N ASP A 81 26.00 2.62 35.62
CA ASP A 81 25.63 2.33 37.00
C ASP A 81 26.13 3.45 37.95
N VAL A 82 25.19 4.12 38.58
CA VAL A 82 25.46 5.23 39.52
C VAL A 82 25.21 4.86 40.98
N THR A 83 25.16 3.56 41.34
CA THR A 83 24.88 3.10 42.71
C THR A 83 25.81 3.76 43.73
N ASN A 84 27.10 3.86 43.43
CA ASN A 84 28.12 4.39 44.32
C ASN A 84 28.72 5.75 43.86
N GLN A 85 28.16 6.36 42.83
CA GLN A 85 28.69 7.59 42.23
C GLN A 85 27.68 8.71 42.31
N ILE A 86 28.14 9.92 42.64
CA ILE A 86 27.32 11.15 42.65
C ILE A 86 27.74 12.15 41.56
N SER A 87 28.88 11.88 40.92
CA SER A 87 29.35 12.64 39.76
C SER A 87 29.98 11.68 38.77
N ILE A 88 29.57 11.80 37.50
CA ILE A 88 30.05 10.93 36.41
C ILE A 88 30.46 11.79 35.20
N THR A 89 31.39 11.27 34.42
CA THR A 89 31.71 11.79 33.08
C THR A 89 31.50 10.64 32.12
N VAL A 90 30.73 10.90 31.04
CA VAL A 90 30.39 9.91 30.04
C VAL A 90 30.82 10.41 28.68
N ASP A 91 31.63 9.64 27.99
CA ASP A 91 32.11 9.93 26.65
C ASP A 91 31.35 9.01 25.69
N LEU A 92 30.33 9.55 24.97
CA LEU A 92 29.53 8.79 24.05
C LEU A 92 30.34 8.45 22.80
N GLN A 93 30.15 7.23 22.31
CA GLN A 93 30.74 6.78 21.04
C GLN A 93 29.78 7.06 19.91
N PRO A 94 30.24 7.62 18.77
CA PRO A 94 29.39 7.82 17.61
C PRO A 94 28.82 6.48 17.16
N ASP A 95 27.52 6.47 16.86
CA ASP A 95 26.86 5.33 16.24
C ASP A 95 27.27 5.28 14.74
N THR A 96 28.41 4.67 14.50
CA THR A 96 28.95 4.53 13.14
C THR A 96 28.09 3.59 12.29
N GLU A 97 27.27 2.72 12.89
CA GLU A 97 26.34 1.86 12.17
C GLU A 97 25.12 2.64 11.69
N ALA A 98 24.65 3.66 12.43
CA ALA A 98 23.54 4.50 12.01
C ALA A 98 23.89 5.45 10.84
N LEU A 99 25.18 5.67 10.54
CA LEU A 99 25.64 6.57 9.46
C LEU A 99 26.01 5.86 8.16
N GLU A 100 26.05 4.54 8.17
CA GLU A 100 26.39 3.75 6.98
C GLU A 100 25.12 3.16 6.35
N GLU A 101 24.21 4.04 5.87
CA GLU A 101 23.12 3.57 5.00
C GLU A 101 23.72 2.98 3.73
N VAL A 102 23.67 1.65 3.65
CA VAL A 102 24.16 0.88 2.52
C VAL A 102 23.02 0.80 1.50
N VAL A 103 23.28 1.25 0.31
CA VAL A 103 22.33 1.17 -0.81
C VAL A 103 22.78 0.06 -1.75
N VAL A 104 21.86 -0.84 -2.07
CA VAL A 104 22.08 -1.87 -3.09
C VAL A 104 22.08 -1.22 -4.47
N ILE A 105 23.17 -1.35 -5.22
CA ILE A 105 23.25 -0.88 -6.60
C ILE A 105 23.65 -2.04 -7.48
N GLY A 106 22.74 -2.48 -8.33
CA GLY A 106 23.03 -3.53 -9.31
C GLY A 106 23.47 -4.84 -8.67
N TYR A 107 24.74 -5.18 -8.81
CA TYR A 107 25.31 -6.42 -8.30
C TYR A 107 26.15 -6.23 -7.02
N GLY A 108 26.05 -5.07 -6.37
CA GLY A 108 26.84 -4.77 -5.17
C GLY A 108 26.17 -3.76 -4.25
N THR A 109 26.74 -3.64 -3.06
CA THR A 109 26.32 -2.66 -2.07
C THR A 109 27.34 -1.52 -2.02
N VAL A 110 26.86 -0.27 -2.03
CA VAL A 110 27.70 0.93 -1.93
C VAL A 110 27.13 1.81 -0.83
N LEU A 111 27.99 2.47 -0.09
CA LEU A 111 27.55 3.43 0.91
C LEU A 111 26.80 4.59 0.22
N LYS A 112 25.67 4.99 0.78
CA LYS A 112 24.85 6.09 0.24
C LYS A 112 25.65 7.37 0.00
N ARG A 113 26.64 7.66 0.86
CA ARG A 113 27.56 8.80 0.72
C ARG A 113 28.46 8.75 -0.51
N ASP A 114 28.75 7.54 -1.01
CA ASP A 114 29.65 7.33 -2.16
C ASP A 114 28.90 7.31 -3.50
N LEU A 115 27.57 7.45 -3.43
CA LEU A 115 26.71 7.54 -4.61
C LEU A 115 26.79 8.92 -5.24
N THR A 116 27.36 8.99 -6.44
CA THR A 116 27.40 10.24 -7.24
C THR A 116 26.10 10.55 -7.95
N GLY A 117 25.15 9.59 -7.98
CA GLY A 117 23.85 9.70 -8.66
C GLY A 117 22.70 10.05 -7.70
N SER A 118 21.61 10.61 -8.24
CA SER A 118 20.38 10.86 -7.49
C SER A 118 19.63 9.54 -7.25
N VAL A 119 19.78 8.98 -6.07
CA VAL A 119 19.06 7.80 -5.59
C VAL A 119 18.10 8.20 -4.49
N SER A 120 16.86 7.71 -4.56
CA SER A 120 15.93 7.79 -3.44
C SER A 120 15.79 6.42 -2.82
N SER A 121 16.03 6.32 -1.52
CA SER A 121 15.81 5.11 -0.73
C SER A 121 14.54 5.27 0.11
N ILE A 122 13.70 4.26 0.08
CA ILE A 122 12.47 4.15 0.85
C ILE A 122 12.60 2.89 1.70
N LYS A 123 12.75 3.06 3.01
CA LYS A 123 12.63 1.94 3.94
C LYS A 123 11.14 1.64 4.16
N VAL A 124 10.77 0.38 4.00
CA VAL A 124 9.36 -0.03 4.12
C VAL A 124 9.10 -0.42 5.58
N GLU A 125 8.44 0.47 6.29
CA GLU A 125 7.99 0.21 7.66
C GLU A 125 6.73 -0.68 7.64
N ASP A 126 6.54 -1.48 8.69
CA ASP A 126 5.43 -2.43 8.76
C ASP A 126 4.05 -1.75 8.66
N ASP A 127 3.88 -0.56 9.25
CA ASP A 127 2.61 0.16 9.19
C ASP A 127 2.23 0.59 7.77
N VAL A 128 3.24 0.90 6.98
CA VAL A 128 3.07 1.30 5.58
C VAL A 128 2.74 0.12 4.70
N SER A 129 3.44 -0.99 4.89
CA SER A 129 3.19 -2.21 4.13
C SER A 129 1.81 -2.82 4.41
N ARG A 130 1.23 -2.52 5.58
CA ARG A 130 -0.14 -2.94 5.92
C ARG A 130 -1.23 -2.24 5.10
N ALA A 131 -0.99 -0.99 4.70
CA ALA A 131 -1.94 -0.17 3.97
C ALA A 131 -1.84 -0.34 2.45
N ALA A 132 -0.72 -0.86 1.94
CA ALA A 132 -0.48 -1.02 0.52
C ALA A 132 -1.02 -2.36 0.01
N ALA A 133 -1.85 -2.32 -1.01
CA ALA A 133 -2.34 -3.51 -1.69
C ALA A 133 -1.30 -4.07 -2.67
N THR A 134 -0.51 -3.19 -3.30
CA THR A 134 0.54 -3.55 -4.26
C THR A 134 1.86 -2.86 -3.93
N VAL A 135 2.96 -3.41 -4.45
CA VAL A 135 4.31 -2.83 -4.26
C VAL A 135 4.41 -1.43 -4.85
N ASP A 136 3.78 -1.19 -5.99
CA ASP A 136 3.81 0.11 -6.66
C ASP A 136 3.18 1.21 -5.80
N GLN A 137 2.16 0.88 -5.02
CA GLN A 137 1.53 1.83 -4.08
C GLN A 137 2.48 2.29 -2.97
N LEU A 138 3.49 1.47 -2.61
CA LEU A 138 4.52 1.87 -1.65
C LEU A 138 5.36 3.06 -2.15
N LEU A 139 5.41 3.30 -3.45
CA LEU A 139 6.15 4.40 -4.06
C LEU A 139 5.38 5.72 -4.05
N GLN A 140 4.06 5.68 -3.92
CA GLN A 140 3.19 6.84 -4.07
C GLN A 140 3.47 7.91 -3.02
N GLY A 141 3.85 9.11 -3.49
CA GLY A 141 4.11 10.27 -2.61
C GLY A 141 5.41 10.19 -1.79
N ARG A 142 6.22 9.11 -1.93
CA ARG A 142 7.43 8.88 -1.10
C ARG A 142 8.74 9.19 -1.78
N ALA A 143 8.75 9.31 -3.10
CA ALA A 143 9.96 9.62 -3.85
C ALA A 143 9.77 10.87 -4.71
N ALA A 144 10.61 11.87 -4.51
CA ALA A 144 10.59 13.09 -5.32
C ALA A 144 10.87 12.75 -6.80
N GLY A 145 10.06 13.29 -7.73
CA GLY A 145 10.18 13.05 -9.17
C GLY A 145 9.72 11.67 -9.63
N VAL A 146 8.97 10.95 -8.81
CA VAL A 146 8.27 9.71 -9.16
C VAL A 146 6.76 9.98 -9.14
N GLN A 147 6.12 9.72 -10.25
CA GLN A 147 4.67 9.80 -10.39
C GLN A 147 4.12 8.36 -10.43
N VAL A 148 3.15 8.11 -9.59
CA VAL A 148 2.45 6.82 -9.51
C VAL A 148 0.98 7.09 -9.80
N THR A 149 0.44 6.43 -10.81
CA THR A 149 -0.95 6.59 -11.25
C THR A 149 -1.58 5.22 -11.35
N GLN A 150 -2.66 4.99 -10.64
CA GLN A 150 -3.46 3.79 -10.78
C GLN A 150 -4.29 3.87 -12.06
N ASN A 151 -4.23 2.83 -12.89
CA ASN A 151 -4.87 2.85 -14.21
C ASN A 151 -6.39 2.63 -14.14
N ALA A 152 -6.84 1.78 -13.21
CA ALA A 152 -8.25 1.52 -12.96
C ALA A 152 -8.53 1.26 -11.48
N ALA A 153 -9.79 1.18 -11.10
CA ALA A 153 -10.23 0.93 -9.73
C ALA A 153 -10.30 -0.57 -9.35
N ASN A 154 -10.06 -1.46 -10.33
CA ASN A 154 -10.08 -2.90 -10.09
C ASN A 154 -8.96 -3.33 -9.14
N PRO A 155 -9.17 -4.35 -8.29
CA PRO A 155 -8.19 -4.76 -7.28
C PRO A 155 -6.80 -5.10 -7.82
N ASN A 156 -6.72 -5.62 -9.05
CA ASN A 156 -5.47 -6.02 -9.72
C ASN A 156 -5.06 -5.08 -10.86
N SER A 157 -5.66 -3.90 -10.96
CA SER A 157 -5.31 -2.98 -12.03
C SER A 157 -3.85 -2.54 -11.91
N GLY A 158 -3.16 -2.52 -13.05
CA GLY A 158 -1.79 -2.07 -13.13
C GLY A 158 -1.65 -0.63 -12.65
N VAL A 159 -0.50 -0.36 -12.07
CA VAL A 159 -0.10 0.97 -11.64
C VAL A 159 0.97 1.47 -12.60
N SER A 160 0.80 2.64 -13.17
CA SER A 160 1.81 3.28 -14.01
C SER A 160 2.77 4.09 -13.14
N VAL A 161 4.06 3.74 -13.20
CA VAL A 161 5.13 4.41 -12.48
C VAL A 161 6.01 5.16 -13.47
N ARG A 162 6.19 6.46 -13.28
CA ARG A 162 7.02 7.30 -14.14
C ARG A 162 8.07 8.04 -13.33
N ILE A 163 9.32 7.92 -13.75
CA ILE A 163 10.45 8.57 -13.12
C ILE A 163 10.88 9.75 -14.00
N ARG A 164 10.77 10.99 -13.47
CA ARG A 164 11.11 12.23 -14.18
C ARG A 164 10.32 12.48 -15.47
N GLY A 165 9.10 11.91 -15.58
CA GLY A 165 8.22 12.12 -16.71
C GLY A 165 8.33 11.07 -17.81
N THR A 166 7.84 11.40 -19.02
CA THR A 166 7.80 10.50 -20.18
C THR A 166 8.97 10.75 -21.12
N ASN A 167 9.69 9.73 -21.46
CA ASN A 167 10.85 9.79 -22.37
C ASN A 167 10.49 9.34 -23.80
N SER A 168 9.43 8.57 -23.96
CA SER A 168 9.01 8.00 -25.24
C SER A 168 7.57 8.35 -25.56
N LEU A 169 7.31 8.70 -26.83
CA LEU A 169 5.93 8.95 -27.33
C LEU A 169 5.22 7.66 -27.77
N ARG A 170 5.96 6.60 -28.04
CA ARG A 170 5.42 5.33 -28.57
C ARG A 170 5.85 4.09 -27.79
N GLY A 171 6.87 4.21 -26.94
CA GLY A 171 7.40 3.10 -26.15
C GLY A 171 6.90 3.16 -24.73
N ASN A 172 7.14 2.06 -24.02
CA ASN A 172 6.92 1.97 -22.60
C ASN A 172 7.75 3.03 -21.85
N ASN A 173 7.13 3.74 -20.91
CA ASN A 173 7.76 4.73 -20.05
C ASN A 173 7.93 4.21 -18.62
N GLU A 174 7.61 2.93 -18.37
CA GLU A 174 7.77 2.28 -17.08
C GLU A 174 9.25 2.08 -16.74
N PRO A 175 9.64 2.18 -15.46
CA PRO A 175 10.98 1.87 -15.02
C PRO A 175 11.26 0.38 -15.10
N LEU A 176 12.55 0.03 -15.08
CA LEU A 176 12.98 -1.35 -14.93
C LEU A 176 12.86 -1.77 -13.48
N TYR A 177 12.20 -2.89 -13.21
CA TYR A 177 12.10 -3.47 -11.87
C TYR A 177 13.16 -4.55 -11.67
N VAL A 178 13.83 -4.49 -10.53
CA VAL A 178 14.85 -5.49 -10.14
C VAL A 178 14.55 -5.91 -8.70
N VAL A 179 14.28 -7.17 -8.48
CA VAL A 179 13.96 -7.74 -7.17
C VAL A 179 15.07 -8.67 -6.75
N ASP A 180 15.72 -8.38 -5.63
CA ASP A 180 16.87 -9.13 -5.11
C ASP A 180 17.96 -9.41 -6.19
N GLY A 181 18.20 -8.43 -7.07
CA GLY A 181 19.16 -8.54 -8.17
C GLY A 181 18.65 -9.22 -9.44
N VAL A 182 17.42 -9.74 -9.44
CA VAL A 182 16.78 -10.36 -10.62
C VAL A 182 15.90 -9.34 -11.33
N ILE A 183 16.12 -9.17 -12.63
CA ILE A 183 15.29 -8.29 -13.46
C ILE A 183 13.94 -8.95 -13.69
N ILE A 184 12.88 -8.23 -13.36
CA ILE A 184 11.49 -8.64 -13.61
C ILE A 184 10.97 -7.82 -14.78
N SER A 185 10.46 -8.50 -15.81
CA SER A 185 9.75 -7.83 -16.90
C SER A 185 8.38 -7.37 -16.41
N SER A 186 8.03 -6.13 -16.68
CA SER A 186 6.64 -5.70 -16.59
C SER A 186 5.84 -6.46 -17.65
N ALA A 187 4.96 -7.35 -17.25
CA ALA A 187 4.24 -8.25 -18.16
C ALA A 187 3.31 -7.52 -19.16
N GLY A 188 3.15 -6.19 -19.04
CA GLY A 188 2.28 -5.40 -19.91
C GLY A 188 2.71 -5.26 -21.37
N GLU A 189 3.96 -5.63 -21.72
CA GLU A 189 4.43 -5.50 -23.11
C GLU A 189 4.18 -6.75 -23.97
N ASP A 190 4.15 -7.94 -23.37
CA ASP A 190 4.13 -9.18 -24.16
C ASP A 190 2.71 -9.71 -24.45
N VAL A 191 1.70 -9.34 -23.69
CA VAL A 191 0.35 -9.86 -23.86
C VAL A 191 -0.40 -9.16 -25.00
N ASN A 192 -0.08 -7.89 -25.28
CA ASN A 192 -0.65 -7.14 -26.41
C ASN A 192 0.07 -7.38 -27.76
N ALA A 193 1.21 -8.08 -27.77
CA ALA A 193 2.02 -8.23 -28.97
C ALA A 193 1.54 -9.35 -29.91
N VAL A 194 0.64 -10.21 -29.50
CA VAL A 194 0.18 -11.32 -30.32
C VAL A 194 -1.32 -11.21 -30.57
N GLY A 195 -1.72 -10.38 -31.52
CA GLY A 195 -2.86 -10.50 -32.46
C GLY A 195 -4.13 -11.26 -32.06
N THR A 196 -4.45 -11.39 -30.79
CA THR A 196 -5.66 -12.10 -30.33
C THR A 196 -6.82 -11.17 -29.99
N GLY A 197 -6.85 -9.94 -30.50
CA GLY A 197 -8.06 -9.10 -30.44
C GLY A 197 -8.52 -8.66 -29.03
N ASN A 198 -7.84 -9.07 -27.98
CA ASN A 198 -8.16 -8.67 -26.59
C ASN A 198 -7.41 -7.38 -26.24
N THR A 199 -7.92 -6.25 -26.69
CA THR A 199 -7.34 -4.92 -26.46
C THR A 199 -7.80 -4.29 -25.13
N GLY A 200 -8.59 -5.02 -24.33
CA GLY A 200 -9.28 -4.49 -23.15
C GLY A 200 -8.68 -4.86 -21.78
N GLN A 201 -7.67 -5.74 -21.72
CA GLN A 201 -7.07 -6.05 -20.42
C GLN A 201 -6.15 -4.93 -19.96
N ASP A 202 -6.43 -4.37 -18.80
CA ASP A 202 -5.51 -3.46 -18.11
C ASP A 202 -4.16 -4.14 -17.91
N PRO A 203 -3.03 -3.47 -18.23
CA PRO A 203 -1.71 -4.06 -18.02
C PRO A 203 -1.53 -4.39 -16.55
N GLN A 204 -1.30 -5.66 -16.26
CA GLN A 204 -1.03 -6.11 -14.90
C GLN A 204 0.39 -5.73 -14.49
N SER A 205 0.58 -5.33 -13.24
CA SER A 205 1.92 -5.09 -12.72
C SER A 205 2.71 -6.40 -12.61
N GLY A 206 3.92 -6.44 -13.17
CA GLY A 206 4.83 -7.58 -12.97
C GLY A 206 5.24 -7.83 -11.50
N LEU A 207 4.85 -6.90 -10.61
CA LEU A 207 5.10 -6.98 -9.17
C LEU A 207 3.93 -7.60 -8.37
N ASN A 208 2.84 -7.99 -9.02
CA ASN A 208 1.65 -8.53 -8.34
C ASN A 208 1.92 -9.82 -7.55
N GLY A 209 3.00 -10.55 -7.88
CA GLY A 209 3.42 -11.73 -7.13
C GLY A 209 4.32 -11.44 -5.92
N ILE A 210 4.52 -10.19 -5.56
CA ILE A 210 5.36 -9.80 -4.43
C ILE A 210 4.48 -9.22 -3.34
N ASN A 211 4.49 -9.86 -2.17
CA ASN A 211 3.79 -9.32 -1.02
C ASN A 211 4.49 -8.05 -0.52
N PRO A 212 3.81 -6.88 -0.43
CA PRO A 212 4.41 -5.65 0.07
C PRO A 212 5.05 -5.78 1.46
N ARG A 213 4.56 -6.71 2.29
CA ARG A 213 5.07 -6.98 3.63
C ARG A 213 6.42 -7.69 3.65
N ASP A 214 6.80 -8.34 2.54
CA ASP A 214 8.10 -9.00 2.40
C ASP A 214 9.20 -8.05 1.95
N ILE A 215 8.88 -6.78 1.70
CA ILE A 215 9.84 -5.79 1.24
C ILE A 215 10.52 -5.12 2.44
N GLU A 216 11.83 -5.03 2.37
CA GLU A 216 12.67 -4.31 3.34
C GLU A 216 12.90 -2.87 2.89
N SER A 217 13.32 -2.69 1.63
CA SER A 217 13.59 -1.38 1.07
C SER A 217 13.34 -1.31 -0.43
N ILE A 218 13.12 -0.09 -0.91
CA ILE A 218 13.00 0.21 -2.34
C ILE A 218 13.94 1.36 -2.66
N GLU A 219 14.88 1.13 -3.56
CA GLU A 219 15.80 2.15 -4.08
C GLU A 219 15.41 2.53 -5.51
N ILE A 220 15.32 3.84 -5.78
CA ILE A 220 14.95 4.35 -7.09
C ILE A 220 16.14 5.08 -7.69
N LEU A 221 16.71 4.47 -8.75
CA LEU A 221 17.81 5.03 -9.53
C LEU A 221 17.24 5.93 -10.63
N LYS A 222 17.48 7.23 -10.52
CA LYS A 222 16.89 8.23 -11.41
C LYS A 222 17.85 8.79 -12.45
N ASP A 223 19.16 8.67 -12.21
CA ASP A 223 20.19 9.26 -13.04
C ASP A 223 20.88 8.20 -13.93
N ALA A 224 21.29 8.63 -15.11
CA ALA A 224 21.97 7.77 -16.08
C ALA A 224 23.25 7.11 -15.52
N SER A 225 23.97 7.79 -14.62
CA SER A 225 25.16 7.23 -13.97
C SER A 225 24.81 6.02 -13.08
N ALA A 226 23.71 6.10 -12.34
CA ALA A 226 23.26 5.01 -11.47
C ALA A 226 22.61 3.86 -12.26
N THR A 227 21.93 4.17 -13.39
CA THR A 227 21.24 3.16 -14.20
C THR A 227 22.11 2.53 -15.29
N ALA A 228 23.33 3.02 -15.51
CA ALA A 228 24.23 2.60 -16.59
C ALA A 228 24.50 1.09 -16.62
N ILE A 229 24.59 0.45 -15.46
CA ILE A 229 24.83 -1.00 -15.34
C ILE A 229 23.69 -1.85 -15.92
N TYR A 230 22.47 -1.29 -16.03
CA TYR A 230 21.30 -1.96 -16.61
C TYR A 230 21.17 -1.72 -18.12
N GLY A 231 22.09 -0.93 -18.70
CA GLY A 231 22.14 -0.62 -20.13
C GLY A 231 20.87 0.12 -20.60
N SER A 232 20.43 -0.14 -21.83
CA SER A 232 19.28 0.53 -22.43
C SER A 232 17.97 0.30 -21.69
N ARG A 233 17.83 -0.82 -20.99
CA ARG A 233 16.63 -1.13 -20.19
C ARG A 233 16.45 -0.18 -19.00
N GLY A 234 17.53 0.41 -18.48
CA GLY A 234 17.48 1.41 -17.41
C GLY A 234 17.19 2.84 -17.86
N ALA A 235 16.85 3.07 -19.14
CA ALA A 235 16.68 4.43 -19.69
C ALA A 235 15.55 5.23 -19.02
N ASN A 236 14.49 4.57 -18.56
CA ASN A 236 13.35 5.19 -17.85
C ASN A 236 13.53 5.22 -16.32
N GLY A 237 14.72 4.86 -15.83
CA GLY A 237 14.99 4.66 -14.40
C GLY A 237 14.91 3.18 -14.00
N VAL A 238 15.37 2.91 -12.80
CA VAL A 238 15.37 1.54 -12.24
C VAL A 238 14.82 1.60 -10.82
N VAL A 239 13.91 0.68 -10.50
CA VAL A 239 13.39 0.44 -9.16
C VAL A 239 13.99 -0.86 -8.65
N LEU A 240 14.84 -0.75 -7.63
CA LEU A 240 15.43 -1.88 -6.95
C LEU A 240 14.59 -2.21 -5.72
N ILE A 241 14.18 -3.44 -5.59
CA ILE A 241 13.39 -3.94 -4.48
C ILE A 241 14.23 -4.96 -3.73
N THR A 242 14.49 -4.69 -2.47
CA THR A 242 15.16 -5.63 -1.56
C THR A 242 14.12 -6.26 -0.65
N THR A 243 14.09 -7.58 -0.63
CA THR A 243 13.16 -8.31 0.24
C THR A 243 13.78 -8.63 1.59
N LYS A 244 12.94 -8.82 2.60
CA LYS A 244 13.35 -9.09 3.98
C LYS A 244 14.21 -10.35 4.07
N SER A 245 15.23 -10.29 4.91
CA SER A 245 16.10 -11.39 5.30
C SER A 245 16.00 -11.65 6.81
N GLY A 246 16.69 -12.64 7.31
CA GLY A 246 16.76 -12.90 8.74
C GLY A 246 17.56 -11.82 9.48
N SER A 247 17.05 -11.37 10.62
CA SER A 247 17.73 -10.39 11.47
C SER A 247 18.53 -11.05 12.58
N LYS A 248 19.71 -10.49 12.88
CA LYS A 248 20.59 -10.95 13.97
C LYS A 248 20.25 -10.34 15.33
N GLU A 249 19.24 -9.47 15.42
CA GLU A 249 19.01 -8.64 16.62
C GLU A 249 18.88 -9.41 17.93
N ASP A 250 18.43 -10.67 17.95
CA ASP A 250 18.22 -11.41 19.21
C ASP A 250 18.72 -12.86 19.21
N GLY A 251 19.34 -13.36 18.15
CA GLY A 251 19.80 -14.75 18.06
C GLY A 251 18.69 -15.81 18.21
N LYS A 252 17.42 -15.38 18.19
CA LYS A 252 16.24 -16.24 18.31
C LYS A 252 15.37 -16.10 17.09
N GLY A 253 14.78 -17.22 16.64
CA GLY A 253 13.80 -17.18 15.55
C GLY A 253 12.59 -16.36 15.97
N LYS A 254 12.12 -15.48 15.05
CA LYS A 254 10.93 -14.65 15.21
C LYS A 254 9.80 -15.21 14.34
N PHE A 255 8.66 -15.47 14.97
CA PHE A 255 7.46 -15.93 14.29
C PHE A 255 6.39 -14.86 14.41
N ASN A 256 5.86 -14.42 13.27
CA ASN A 256 4.77 -13.45 13.23
C ASN A 256 3.60 -14.02 12.45
N VAL A 257 2.40 -13.72 12.92
CA VAL A 257 1.14 -13.94 12.20
C VAL A 257 0.45 -12.61 12.08
N TYR A 258 -0.07 -12.30 10.92
CA TYR A 258 -0.86 -11.11 10.70
C TYR A 258 -2.17 -11.43 10.01
N PHE A 259 -3.17 -10.66 10.35
CA PHE A 259 -4.47 -10.64 9.69
C PHE A 259 -4.91 -9.18 9.56
N THR A 260 -5.35 -8.80 8.38
CA THR A 260 -5.92 -7.48 8.12
C THR A 260 -7.20 -7.66 7.33
N SER A 261 -8.28 -7.02 7.76
CA SER A 261 -9.50 -6.91 6.99
C SER A 261 -9.77 -5.44 6.70
N THR A 262 -10.09 -5.15 5.45
CA THR A 262 -10.36 -3.80 4.97
C THR A 262 -11.74 -3.76 4.36
N VAL A 263 -12.50 -2.74 4.71
CA VAL A 263 -13.82 -2.46 4.14
C VAL A 263 -13.71 -1.18 3.34
N ALA A 264 -14.12 -1.23 2.08
CA ALA A 264 -14.14 -0.10 1.17
C ALA A 264 -15.57 0.16 0.70
N ASP A 265 -15.96 1.43 0.67
CA ASP A 265 -17.24 1.89 0.17
C ASP A 265 -17.05 2.95 -0.89
N ILE A 266 -18.01 3.04 -1.81
CA ILE A 266 -18.08 4.14 -2.78
C ILE A 266 -18.36 5.43 -2.03
N THR A 267 -17.49 6.40 -2.20
CA THR A 267 -17.64 7.72 -1.56
C THR A 267 -18.46 8.69 -2.38
N LYS A 268 -18.58 8.47 -3.70
CA LYS A 268 -19.30 9.34 -4.61
C LYS A 268 -19.66 8.58 -5.89
N THR A 269 -20.93 8.67 -6.27
CA THR A 269 -21.47 8.23 -7.55
C THR A 269 -21.63 9.41 -8.51
N TYR A 270 -21.88 9.12 -9.78
CA TYR A 270 -22.25 10.15 -10.77
C TYR A 270 -23.68 10.61 -10.52
N ASP A 271 -23.92 11.92 -10.62
CA ASP A 271 -25.26 12.52 -10.54
C ASP A 271 -25.95 12.33 -11.92
N MET A 272 -26.69 11.23 -12.02
CA MET A 272 -27.39 10.85 -13.25
C MET A 272 -28.86 11.23 -13.19
N LEU A 273 -29.50 11.32 -14.36
CA LEU A 273 -30.97 11.46 -14.41
C LEU A 273 -31.60 10.13 -13.96
N ASP A 274 -32.56 10.22 -13.07
CA ASP A 274 -33.45 9.10 -12.77
C ASP A 274 -34.32 8.76 -13.98
N GLY A 275 -35.05 7.65 -13.95
CA GLY A 275 -35.86 7.21 -15.07
C GLY A 275 -36.92 8.23 -15.51
N VAL A 276 -37.52 8.97 -14.57
CA VAL A 276 -38.50 10.02 -14.87
C VAL A 276 -37.82 11.23 -15.50
N GLY A 277 -36.71 11.67 -14.97
CA GLY A 277 -35.91 12.75 -15.54
C GLY A 277 -35.41 12.44 -16.94
N TYR A 278 -34.93 11.20 -17.15
CA TYR A 278 -34.52 10.71 -18.46
C TYR A 278 -35.66 10.68 -19.44
N ALA A 279 -36.84 10.16 -19.07
CA ALA A 279 -38.04 10.15 -19.94
C ALA A 279 -38.43 11.55 -20.37
N ASN A 280 -38.47 12.51 -19.46
CA ASN A 280 -38.77 13.92 -19.76
C ASN A 280 -37.73 14.55 -20.66
N TYR A 281 -36.43 14.32 -20.40
CA TYR A 281 -35.35 14.82 -21.26
C TYR A 281 -35.44 14.23 -22.68
N SER A 282 -35.60 12.90 -22.78
CA SER A 282 -35.75 12.21 -24.07
C SER A 282 -36.94 12.73 -24.87
N ASN A 283 -38.08 12.89 -24.23
CA ASN A 283 -39.27 13.44 -24.88
C ASN A 283 -39.04 14.87 -25.37
N ALA A 284 -38.42 15.73 -24.57
CA ALA A 284 -38.12 17.11 -24.96
C ALA A 284 -37.15 17.16 -26.16
N ALA A 285 -36.12 16.31 -26.16
CA ALA A 285 -35.18 16.20 -27.28
C ALA A 285 -35.88 15.75 -28.58
N ARG A 286 -36.73 14.74 -28.51
CA ARG A 286 -37.51 14.23 -29.68
C ARG A 286 -38.48 15.26 -30.22
N VAL A 287 -39.23 15.93 -29.36
CA VAL A 287 -40.15 17.00 -29.77
C VAL A 287 -39.40 18.15 -30.45
N ALA A 288 -38.22 18.52 -29.93
CA ALA A 288 -37.35 19.53 -30.54
C ALA A 288 -36.85 19.10 -31.94
N ALA A 289 -36.68 17.81 -32.19
CA ALA A 289 -36.34 17.22 -33.48
C ALA A 289 -37.57 17.08 -34.44
N GLY A 290 -38.77 17.39 -33.98
CA GLY A 290 -40.03 17.23 -34.76
C GLY A 290 -40.57 15.80 -34.69
N GLU A 291 -40.14 15.00 -33.76
CA GLU A 291 -40.58 13.63 -33.56
C GLU A 291 -41.61 13.52 -32.43
N SER A 292 -42.36 12.41 -32.39
CA SER A 292 -43.28 12.13 -31.29
C SER A 292 -42.56 11.77 -30.01
N PRO A 293 -43.12 12.10 -28.81
CA PRO A 293 -42.59 11.62 -27.55
C PRO A 293 -42.48 10.09 -27.51
N ARG A 294 -41.48 9.57 -26.82
CA ARG A 294 -41.26 8.12 -26.64
C ARG A 294 -41.95 7.58 -25.40
N TYR A 295 -42.11 8.42 -24.39
CA TYR A 295 -42.62 8.02 -23.08
C TYR A 295 -43.80 8.87 -22.65
N ARG A 296 -44.77 8.25 -21.95
CA ARG A 296 -45.77 8.94 -21.14
C ARG A 296 -45.34 8.89 -19.66
N VAL A 297 -45.25 10.04 -19.01
CA VAL A 297 -44.87 10.16 -17.60
C VAL A 297 -46.11 10.52 -16.82
N GLU A 298 -46.43 9.72 -15.77
CA GLU A 298 -47.54 9.94 -14.84
C GLU A 298 -47.05 9.80 -13.40
N GLY A 299 -46.72 10.92 -12.74
CA GLY A 299 -46.05 10.93 -11.46
C GLY A 299 -44.69 10.27 -11.56
N ASP A 300 -44.46 9.24 -10.76
CA ASP A 300 -43.21 8.47 -10.73
C ASP A 300 -43.22 7.29 -11.73
N ASN A 301 -44.29 7.09 -12.49
CA ASN A 301 -44.39 6.01 -13.43
C ASN A 301 -44.08 6.50 -14.86
N VAL A 302 -43.35 5.67 -15.59
CA VAL A 302 -42.99 5.88 -16.99
C VAL A 302 -43.55 4.73 -17.82
N PHE A 303 -44.25 5.07 -18.92
CA PHE A 303 -44.86 4.11 -19.81
C PHE A 303 -44.26 4.29 -21.24
N SER A 304 -43.92 3.20 -21.89
CA SER A 304 -43.43 3.24 -23.28
C SER A 304 -44.59 3.24 -24.24
N PHE A 305 -44.44 3.99 -25.37
CA PHE A 305 -45.27 3.78 -26.53
C PHE A 305 -44.77 2.51 -27.25
N LEU A 306 -45.72 1.69 -27.68
CA LEU A 306 -45.40 0.51 -28.49
C LEU A 306 -44.72 0.95 -29.79
N THR A 307 -43.85 0.07 -30.32
CA THR A 307 -43.18 0.32 -31.61
C THR A 307 -43.93 -0.37 -32.71
N ASN A 308 -44.19 0.33 -33.79
CA ASN A 308 -44.76 -0.27 -35.00
C ASN A 308 -43.74 -1.22 -35.66
N PRO A 309 -44.21 -2.16 -36.53
CA PRO A 309 -43.29 -3.07 -37.22
C PRO A 309 -42.26 -2.39 -38.14
N ASP A 310 -42.44 -1.11 -38.45
CA ASP A 310 -41.52 -0.29 -39.25
C ASP A 310 -40.49 0.48 -38.37
N GLY A 311 -40.50 0.23 -37.05
CA GLY A 311 -39.60 0.90 -36.11
C GLY A 311 -40.07 2.29 -35.65
N THR A 312 -41.23 2.78 -36.11
CA THR A 312 -41.78 4.08 -35.68
C THR A 312 -42.56 3.92 -34.36
N PRO A 313 -42.56 4.94 -33.44
CA PRO A 313 -43.44 4.92 -32.29
C PRO A 313 -44.91 4.77 -32.67
N SER A 314 -45.62 3.87 -32.02
CA SER A 314 -47.07 3.71 -32.14
C SER A 314 -47.80 4.75 -31.29
N ASP A 315 -49.02 5.12 -31.69
CA ASP A 315 -49.92 5.89 -30.80
C ASP A 315 -50.49 5.03 -29.64
N VAL A 316 -50.19 3.74 -29.61
CA VAL A 316 -50.66 2.81 -28.59
C VAL A 316 -49.63 2.78 -27.47
N ILE A 317 -50.10 3.00 -26.24
CA ILE A 317 -49.26 2.95 -25.02
C ILE A 317 -49.39 1.58 -24.40
N ASP A 318 -48.30 0.99 -24.00
CA ASP A 318 -48.32 -0.08 -23.03
C ASP A 318 -48.77 0.52 -21.69
N ASN A 319 -49.84 -0.02 -21.09
CA ASN A 319 -50.37 0.48 -19.81
C ASN A 319 -49.65 -0.13 -18.62
N THR A 320 -48.61 -0.93 -18.80
CA THR A 320 -47.76 -1.45 -17.76
C THR A 320 -46.61 -0.45 -17.53
N PRO A 321 -46.41 0.03 -16.30
CA PRO A 321 -45.27 0.90 -16.00
C PRO A 321 -43.97 0.19 -16.31
N ASN A 322 -43.02 0.90 -16.92
CA ASN A 322 -41.64 0.40 -17.09
C ASN A 322 -40.93 0.32 -15.75
N GLU A 323 -39.99 -0.57 -15.66
CA GLU A 323 -39.05 -0.61 -14.56
C GLU A 323 -37.98 0.49 -14.71
N LEU A 324 -37.71 1.19 -13.62
CA LEU A 324 -36.75 2.29 -13.54
C LEU A 324 -35.56 1.85 -12.72
N TYR A 325 -34.38 2.00 -13.25
CA TYR A 325 -33.13 1.53 -12.61
C TYR A 325 -32.19 2.69 -12.32
N ASP A 326 -31.56 2.67 -11.16
CA ASP A 326 -30.26 3.31 -10.94
C ASP A 326 -29.19 2.24 -11.15
N TRP A 327 -28.58 2.25 -12.31
CA TRP A 327 -27.58 1.25 -12.66
C TRP A 327 -26.35 1.27 -11.77
N GLN A 328 -26.05 2.39 -11.14
CA GLN A 328 -24.93 2.49 -10.24
C GLN A 328 -25.16 1.71 -8.95
N ASP A 329 -26.40 1.66 -8.45
CA ASP A 329 -26.75 0.86 -7.28
C ASP A 329 -26.65 -0.66 -7.56
N TYR A 330 -26.76 -1.07 -8.84
CA TYR A 330 -26.63 -2.47 -9.23
C TYR A 330 -25.20 -2.95 -9.36
N ILE A 331 -24.30 -2.10 -9.82
CA ILE A 331 -22.92 -2.49 -10.12
C ILE A 331 -21.97 -2.27 -8.96
N TYR A 332 -22.37 -1.43 -7.99
CA TYR A 332 -21.49 -1.10 -6.87
C TYR A 332 -21.86 -1.87 -5.62
N GLU A 333 -20.85 -2.46 -5.03
CA GLU A 333 -20.96 -3.15 -3.77
C GLU A 333 -19.90 -2.68 -2.76
N GLN A 334 -20.06 -3.09 -1.51
CA GLN A 334 -19.06 -2.87 -0.50
C GLN A 334 -17.92 -3.88 -0.67
N GLY A 335 -16.72 -3.40 -0.97
CA GLY A 335 -15.54 -4.24 -1.08
C GLY A 335 -15.03 -4.68 0.30
N ILE A 336 -15.01 -5.97 0.57
CA ILE A 336 -14.44 -6.55 1.81
C ILE A 336 -13.21 -7.35 1.43
N SER A 337 -12.03 -6.82 1.73
CA SER A 337 -10.75 -7.46 1.45
C SER A 337 -10.13 -8.03 2.72
N SER A 338 -9.43 -9.13 2.60
CA SER A 338 -8.70 -9.76 3.70
C SER A 338 -7.28 -10.15 3.30
N ASN A 339 -6.33 -9.96 4.22
CA ASN A 339 -4.94 -10.34 4.05
C ASN A 339 -4.50 -11.12 5.29
N LEU A 340 -4.10 -12.36 5.09
CA LEU A 340 -3.59 -13.26 6.12
C LEU A 340 -2.19 -13.71 5.74
N GLY A 341 -1.29 -13.75 6.71
CA GLY A 341 0.01 -14.34 6.45
C GLY A 341 0.79 -14.68 7.70
N VAL A 342 1.83 -15.45 7.47
CA VAL A 342 2.77 -15.90 8.49
C VAL A 342 4.18 -15.64 8.02
N THR A 343 5.04 -15.22 8.92
CA THR A 343 6.48 -15.08 8.65
C THR A 343 7.30 -15.76 9.73
N PHE A 344 8.37 -16.39 9.32
CA PHE A 344 9.35 -17.01 10.20
C PHE A 344 10.75 -16.58 9.77
N SER A 345 11.47 -15.91 10.64
CA SER A 345 12.79 -15.39 10.34
C SER A 345 13.75 -15.61 11.52
N GLY A 346 15.02 -15.70 11.22
CA GLY A 346 16.05 -15.80 12.25
C GLY A 346 17.44 -15.75 11.65
N ALA A 347 18.42 -15.58 12.49
CA ALA A 347 19.82 -15.59 12.11
C ALA A 347 20.67 -16.32 13.17
N SER A 348 21.77 -16.89 12.70
CA SER A 348 22.84 -17.49 13.50
C SER A 348 24.17 -16.85 13.10
N ASP A 349 25.26 -17.29 13.74
CA ASP A 349 26.60 -16.81 13.37
C ASP A 349 26.98 -17.15 11.91
N ASN A 350 26.39 -18.23 11.37
CA ASN A 350 26.76 -18.75 10.06
C ASN A 350 25.70 -18.46 8.97
N GLY A 351 24.61 -17.74 9.29
CA GLY A 351 23.62 -17.44 8.26
C GLY A 351 22.28 -17.00 8.80
N ASP A 352 21.41 -16.62 7.91
CA ASP A 352 20.08 -16.15 8.20
C ASP A 352 19.05 -16.76 7.26
N TYR A 353 17.79 -16.74 7.70
CA TYR A 353 16.66 -17.24 6.92
C TYR A 353 15.42 -16.38 7.12
N TYR A 354 14.65 -16.29 6.07
CA TYR A 354 13.33 -15.66 6.07
C TYR A 354 12.38 -16.54 5.26
N LEU A 355 11.27 -16.92 5.87
CA LEU A 355 10.17 -17.65 5.25
C LEU A 355 8.89 -16.86 5.44
N SER A 356 8.14 -16.64 4.38
CA SER A 356 6.80 -16.08 4.42
C SER A 356 5.81 -16.91 3.62
N ALA A 357 4.57 -16.94 4.08
CA ALA A 357 3.44 -17.43 3.32
C ALA A 357 2.27 -16.47 3.54
N GLY A 358 1.64 -16.06 2.46
CA GLY A 358 0.56 -15.09 2.44
C GLY A 358 -0.64 -15.58 1.63
N PHE A 359 -1.81 -15.16 2.05
CA PHE A 359 -3.05 -15.23 1.31
C PHE A 359 -3.72 -13.87 1.34
N ASN A 360 -4.02 -13.35 0.16
CA ASN A 360 -4.67 -12.06 0.00
C ASN A 360 -5.92 -12.26 -0.87
N ASP A 361 -7.06 -11.80 -0.37
CA ASP A 361 -8.36 -11.82 -1.02
C ASP A 361 -8.87 -10.39 -1.08
N MET A 362 -8.92 -9.84 -2.28
CA MET A 362 -9.26 -8.44 -2.54
C MET A 362 -10.55 -8.38 -3.34
N ASN A 363 -11.62 -7.90 -2.70
CA ASN A 363 -12.88 -7.62 -3.39
C ASN A 363 -12.94 -6.16 -3.77
N GLY A 364 -13.28 -5.91 -5.03
CA GLY A 364 -13.46 -4.58 -5.59
C GLY A 364 -14.74 -3.91 -5.10
N LEU A 365 -14.98 -2.71 -5.62
CA LEU A 365 -16.22 -1.96 -5.41
C LEU A 365 -17.26 -2.19 -6.52
N ILE A 366 -16.88 -2.99 -7.51
CA ILE A 366 -17.76 -3.42 -8.61
C ILE A 366 -18.02 -4.90 -8.38
N GLU A 367 -19.28 -5.29 -8.50
CA GLU A 367 -19.70 -6.68 -8.35
C GLU A 367 -18.90 -7.61 -9.27
N ASN A 368 -18.55 -8.80 -8.78
CA ASN A 368 -17.70 -9.77 -9.47
C ASN A 368 -16.27 -9.31 -9.82
N ALA A 369 -15.78 -8.20 -9.24
CA ALA A 369 -14.40 -7.80 -9.39
C ALA A 369 -13.59 -8.27 -8.19
N ASN A 370 -12.96 -9.44 -8.28
CA ASN A 370 -12.14 -9.99 -7.22
C ASN A 370 -10.75 -10.38 -7.69
N PHE A 371 -9.80 -10.39 -6.75
CA PHE A 371 -8.43 -10.79 -6.99
C PHE A 371 -7.89 -11.54 -5.76
N GLN A 372 -7.54 -12.79 -5.96
CA GLN A 372 -6.96 -13.62 -4.92
C GLN A 372 -5.50 -13.94 -5.25
N THR A 373 -4.64 -13.89 -4.22
CA THR A 373 -3.26 -14.34 -4.34
C THR A 373 -2.86 -15.21 -3.18
N THR A 374 -2.08 -16.24 -3.49
CA THR A 374 -1.36 -17.04 -2.51
C THR A 374 0.11 -16.96 -2.84
N ASP A 375 0.92 -16.50 -1.90
CA ASP A 375 2.36 -16.34 -2.08
C ASP A 375 3.16 -17.15 -1.07
N LEU A 376 4.33 -17.60 -1.50
CA LEU A 376 5.32 -18.25 -0.66
C LEU A 376 6.71 -17.72 -1.02
N ARG A 377 7.47 -17.33 -0.01
CA ARG A 377 8.85 -16.86 -0.16
C ARG A 377 9.79 -17.54 0.82
N LEU A 378 10.98 -17.89 0.34
CA LEU A 378 12.09 -18.38 1.14
C LEU A 378 13.36 -17.64 0.73
N ASN A 379 13.97 -16.94 1.67
CA ASN A 379 15.31 -16.37 1.54
C ASN A 379 16.22 -17.09 2.56
N LEU A 380 17.30 -17.63 2.08
CA LEU A 380 18.32 -18.32 2.89
C LEU A 380 19.69 -17.81 2.52
N ASN A 381 20.45 -17.37 3.48
CA ASN A 381 21.86 -17.02 3.35
C ASN A 381 22.65 -17.91 4.32
N TYR A 382 23.70 -18.56 3.83
CA TYR A 382 24.54 -19.44 4.64
C TYR A 382 26.02 -19.32 4.31
N ASP A 383 26.79 -18.95 5.29
CA ASP A 383 28.25 -18.85 5.20
C ASP A 383 28.87 -20.22 5.53
N ILE A 384 29.28 -20.96 4.50
CA ILE A 384 29.94 -22.27 4.67
C ILE A 384 31.30 -22.07 5.35
N ASN A 385 31.97 -21.00 4.99
CA ASN A 385 33.25 -20.54 5.58
C ASN A 385 33.47 -19.08 5.16
N ASP A 386 34.55 -18.46 5.66
CA ASP A 386 34.91 -17.04 5.41
C ASP A 386 35.05 -16.67 3.91
N LYS A 387 35.07 -17.65 3.02
CA LYS A 387 35.29 -17.43 1.56
C LYS A 387 34.11 -17.89 0.69
N LEU A 388 33.18 -18.63 1.26
CA LEU A 388 32.09 -19.24 0.51
C LEU A 388 30.75 -19.00 1.22
N ARG A 389 29.92 -18.19 0.60
CA ARG A 389 28.51 -17.95 0.97
C ARG A 389 27.59 -18.60 -0.06
N VAL A 390 26.53 -19.22 0.40
CA VAL A 390 25.44 -19.74 -0.41
C VAL A 390 24.19 -18.92 -0.13
N GLU A 391 23.60 -18.38 -1.17
CA GLU A 391 22.33 -17.67 -1.11
C GLU A 391 21.29 -18.41 -1.94
N ALA A 392 20.14 -18.70 -1.35
CA ALA A 392 19.00 -19.28 -2.04
C ALA A 392 17.79 -18.39 -1.86
N ARG A 393 17.16 -18.03 -2.95
CA ARG A 393 15.92 -17.27 -2.97
C ARG A 393 14.89 -17.99 -3.81
N LEU A 394 13.77 -18.32 -3.19
CA LEU A 394 12.63 -18.94 -3.85
C LEU A 394 11.41 -18.05 -3.61
N SER A 395 10.72 -17.71 -4.66
CA SER A 395 9.44 -17.02 -4.60
C SER A 395 8.49 -17.68 -5.57
N THR A 396 7.30 -18.00 -5.12
CA THR A 396 6.23 -18.49 -5.97
C THR A 396 4.91 -17.86 -5.55
N PHE A 397 4.03 -17.64 -6.51
CA PHE A 397 2.69 -17.14 -6.25
C PHE A 397 1.71 -17.79 -7.21
N PHE A 398 0.47 -17.87 -6.75
CA PHE A 398 -0.69 -18.20 -7.55
C PHE A 398 -1.66 -17.03 -7.44
N SER A 399 -2.24 -16.64 -8.55
CA SER A 399 -3.25 -15.58 -8.60
C SER A 399 -4.44 -16.00 -9.42
N GLU A 400 -5.61 -15.64 -8.94
CA GLU A 400 -6.88 -15.78 -9.62
C GLU A 400 -7.55 -14.42 -9.61
N SER A 401 -8.14 -14.04 -10.72
CA SER A 401 -8.77 -12.74 -10.85
C SER A 401 -10.01 -12.84 -11.73
N ASP A 402 -11.11 -12.33 -11.19
CA ASP A 402 -12.34 -12.12 -11.93
C ASP A 402 -12.53 -10.62 -12.08
N PHE A 403 -12.87 -10.19 -13.26
CA PHE A 403 -13.13 -8.79 -13.56
C PHE A 403 -14.43 -8.67 -14.32
N ALA A 404 -15.23 -7.67 -13.94
CA ALA A 404 -16.26 -7.17 -14.81
C ALA A 404 -15.56 -6.46 -15.99
N GLU A 405 -15.28 -7.20 -17.07
CA GLU A 405 -14.74 -6.63 -18.29
C GLU A 405 -15.82 -5.76 -18.96
N GLY A 406 -15.47 -4.52 -19.26
CA GLY A 406 -16.21 -3.77 -20.24
C GLY A 406 -16.09 -4.48 -21.58
N GLY A 407 -17.18 -5.08 -22.06
CA GLY A 407 -17.14 -5.93 -23.24
C GLY A 407 -16.62 -5.19 -24.46
N ASP A 408 -15.65 -5.82 -25.10
CA ASP A 408 -15.07 -5.41 -26.38
C ASP A 408 -16.03 -5.64 -27.56
N LEU A 409 -17.34 -5.67 -27.31
CA LEU A 409 -18.31 -5.99 -28.36
C LEU A 409 -18.49 -4.87 -29.40
N ILE A 410 -17.92 -3.67 -29.17
CA ILE A 410 -18.13 -2.54 -30.06
C ILE A 410 -16.87 -1.69 -30.29
N GLY A 411 -15.71 -2.29 -30.38
CA GLY A 411 -14.54 -1.57 -30.91
C GLY A 411 -14.18 -0.23 -30.26
N GLY A 412 -14.45 -0.05 -29.00
CA GLY A 412 -14.16 1.19 -28.27
C GLY A 412 -13.84 0.92 -26.81
N ASP A 413 -12.73 1.47 -26.37
CA ASP A 413 -12.14 1.44 -25.02
C ASP A 413 -13.04 2.01 -23.90
N GLN A 414 -14.33 1.62 -23.83
CA GLN A 414 -15.23 2.11 -22.79
C GLN A 414 -15.15 1.19 -21.56
N SER A 415 -14.89 1.78 -20.40
CA SER A 415 -14.91 1.04 -19.14
C SER A 415 -16.34 0.56 -18.83
N PHE A 416 -16.47 -0.55 -18.09
CA PHE A 416 -17.75 -1.08 -17.62
C PHE A 416 -18.63 0.00 -16.93
N VAL A 417 -18.03 0.81 -16.06
CA VAL A 417 -18.72 1.93 -15.39
C VAL A 417 -19.25 2.94 -16.40
N GLN A 418 -18.47 3.29 -17.45
CA GLN A 418 -18.90 4.24 -18.46
C GLN A 418 -20.09 3.71 -19.27
N GLN A 419 -20.07 2.44 -19.61
CA GLN A 419 -21.18 1.79 -20.31
C GLN A 419 -22.43 1.76 -19.44
N THR A 420 -22.28 1.39 -18.16
CA THR A 420 -23.38 1.35 -17.19
C THR A 420 -24.06 2.70 -17.02
N VAL A 421 -23.30 3.78 -16.83
CA VAL A 421 -23.87 5.13 -16.68
C VAL A 421 -24.43 5.70 -17.98
N SER A 422 -24.02 5.13 -19.12
CA SER A 422 -24.56 5.53 -20.44
C SER A 422 -25.81 4.74 -20.84
N TYR A 423 -26.12 3.68 -20.09
CA TYR A 423 -27.28 2.84 -20.42
C TYR A 423 -28.58 3.52 -20.04
N ASN A 424 -29.66 3.18 -20.78
CA ASN A 424 -31.00 3.72 -20.54
C ASN A 424 -31.54 3.26 -19.18
N PRO A 425 -31.92 4.18 -18.26
CA PRO A 425 -32.45 3.81 -16.96
C PRO A 425 -33.88 3.28 -16.99
N ILE A 426 -34.51 3.14 -18.19
CA ILE A 426 -35.87 2.67 -18.35
C ILE A 426 -35.86 1.37 -19.13
N ILE A 427 -36.32 0.29 -18.53
CA ILE A 427 -36.51 -1.00 -19.19
C ILE A 427 -38.01 -1.22 -19.42
N ALA A 428 -38.39 -1.52 -20.64
CA ALA A 428 -39.77 -1.87 -20.96
C ALA A 428 -40.08 -3.28 -20.41
N ASN A 429 -41.27 -3.46 -19.81
CA ASN A 429 -41.70 -4.74 -19.26
C ASN A 429 -41.60 -5.88 -20.29
N GLY A 430 -41.03 -7.01 -19.84
CA GLY A 430 -40.85 -8.21 -20.67
C GLY A 430 -39.64 -8.17 -21.58
N LEU A 431 -38.74 -7.21 -21.34
CA LEU A 431 -37.49 -7.05 -22.08
C LEU A 431 -36.25 -7.27 -21.17
N GLU A 432 -36.40 -8.10 -20.14
CA GLU A 432 -35.31 -8.45 -19.17
C GLU A 432 -34.11 -9.09 -19.86
N ASP A 433 -34.27 -9.53 -21.14
CA ASP A 433 -33.27 -10.32 -21.86
C ASP A 433 -32.92 -9.69 -23.22
N ILE A 434 -32.79 -8.37 -23.26
CA ILE A 434 -32.51 -7.74 -24.57
C ILE A 434 -31.16 -7.04 -24.56
N SER A 435 -30.24 -7.66 -25.29
CA SER A 435 -29.33 -6.94 -26.18
C SER A 435 -30.16 -6.01 -27.07
N ASP A 436 -30.34 -4.74 -26.69
CA ASP A 436 -30.98 -3.73 -27.52
C ASP A 436 -30.08 -3.52 -28.75
N PHE A 437 -30.54 -4.06 -29.88
CA PHE A 437 -29.95 -3.80 -31.19
C PHE A 437 -30.24 -2.36 -31.57
N PHE A 438 -29.40 -1.43 -31.19
CA PHE A 438 -29.35 -0.12 -31.78
C PHE A 438 -28.25 -0.09 -32.85
N ASP A 439 -28.64 -0.16 -34.10
CA ASP A 439 -27.82 0.17 -35.28
C ASP A 439 -26.42 -0.52 -35.33
N GLY A 440 -26.37 -1.82 -34.97
CA GLY A 440 -25.16 -2.60 -35.01
C GLY A 440 -24.28 -2.51 -33.72
N ASN A 441 -24.68 -1.74 -32.76
CA ASN A 441 -24.04 -1.61 -31.46
C ASN A 441 -24.89 -2.34 -30.41
N VAL A 442 -24.41 -3.49 -29.94
CA VAL A 442 -25.03 -4.25 -28.87
C VAL A 442 -24.57 -3.62 -27.55
N LEU A 443 -25.33 -2.69 -27.00
CA LEU A 443 -25.19 -2.29 -25.60
C LEU A 443 -25.91 -3.36 -24.76
N SER A 444 -25.18 -4.28 -24.20
CA SER A 444 -25.73 -5.28 -23.27
C SER A 444 -26.27 -4.57 -22.03
N ASN A 445 -27.42 -5.03 -21.54
CA ASN A 445 -27.96 -4.64 -20.25
C ASN A 445 -26.90 -4.86 -19.14
N PRO A 446 -26.63 -3.91 -18.23
CA PRO A 446 -25.72 -4.09 -17.12
C PRO A 446 -26.01 -5.32 -16.25
N ILE A 447 -27.27 -5.73 -16.07
CA ILE A 447 -27.65 -6.96 -15.35
C ILE A 447 -27.14 -8.20 -16.09
N ALA A 448 -27.34 -8.30 -17.40
CA ALA A 448 -26.89 -9.45 -18.19
C ALA A 448 -25.35 -9.60 -18.14
N TRP A 449 -24.64 -8.53 -17.92
CA TRP A 449 -23.19 -8.56 -17.77
C TRP A 449 -22.74 -9.10 -16.43
N ILE A 450 -23.48 -8.78 -15.37
CA ILE A 450 -23.21 -9.29 -14.03
C ILE A 450 -23.52 -10.78 -13.98
N ASP A 451 -24.63 -11.22 -14.60
CA ASP A 451 -25.10 -12.61 -14.58
C ASP A 451 -24.25 -13.53 -15.48
N ASP A 452 -23.69 -13.04 -16.58
CA ASP A 452 -22.84 -13.85 -17.49
C ASP A 452 -21.49 -14.27 -16.87
N PHE A 453 -21.08 -13.64 -15.76
CA PHE A 453 -19.86 -13.98 -15.03
C PHE A 453 -20.07 -14.95 -13.85
N THR A 454 -21.31 -15.40 -13.60
CA THR A 454 -21.63 -16.33 -12.48
C THR A 454 -21.70 -17.81 -12.89
N ASP A 455 -21.55 -18.15 -14.15
CA ASP A 455 -21.49 -19.51 -14.70
C ASP A 455 -20.06 -19.88 -15.15
#